data_7268ed1b8d5a6ee4bc4071e6a15f1321
#
_entry.id   7268ed1b8d5a6ee4bc4071e6a15f1321
#
_cell.length_a   1.000
_cell.length_b   1.000
_cell.length_c   1.000
_cell.angle_alpha   90.00
_cell.angle_beta   90.00
_cell.angle_gamma   90.00
#
_symmetry.space_group_name_H-M   'P 1'
#
loop_
_entity.id
_entity.type
_entity.pdbx_description
1 polymer ?
#
loop_
_entity_poly.entity_id
_entity_poly.type
_entity_poly.pdbx_seq_one_letter_code
_entity_poly.pdbx_strand_id
1 'polypeptide(L)' 'MKETKWTAQILLNSNRLTRVEFLSPSNLREDAEATVKALYNVTDVRQLRRLWN' A
#
# COMPACT_ATOMS: atom_id res chain seq x y z
N MET A 1 8.38 1.97 17.99
CA MET A 1 7.15 1.49 17.35
C MET A 1 7.49 0.55 16.21
N LYS A 2 6.69 -0.50 16.09
CA LYS A 2 6.90 -1.45 15.00
C LYS A 2 6.16 -1.01 13.76
N GLU A 3 6.85 -1.00 12.65
CA GLU A 3 6.23 -0.79 11.38
C GLU A 3 5.81 -2.12 10.78
N THR A 4 4.80 -2.07 9.94
CA THR A 4 4.28 -3.25 9.26
C THR A 4 4.58 -3.11 7.79
N LYS A 5 5.13 -4.15 7.18
CA LYS A 5 5.40 -4.14 5.75
C LYS A 5 4.22 -4.74 4.99
N TRP A 6 3.82 -4.04 3.95
CA TRP A 6 2.68 -4.41 3.12
C TRP A 6 3.08 -4.44 1.66
N THR A 7 2.34 -5.19 0.89
CA THR A 7 2.43 -5.15 -0.56
C THR A 7 1.05 -4.88 -1.13
N ALA A 8 1.01 -4.24 -2.28
CA ALA A 8 -0.25 -3.91 -2.94
C ALA A 8 -0.01 -3.74 -4.43
N GLN A 9 -1.09 -3.86 -5.20
CA GLN A 9 -1.10 -3.45 -6.59
C GLN A 9 -1.79 -2.11 -6.69
N ILE A 10 -1.13 -1.16 -7.34
CA ILE A 10 -1.68 0.17 -7.55
C ILE A 10 -1.86 0.41 -9.03
N LEU A 11 -2.88 1.20 -9.36
CA LEU A 11 -3.15 1.56 -10.75
C LEU A 11 -2.56 2.94 -10.99
N LEU A 12 -1.58 2.99 -11.88
CA LEU A 12 -0.92 4.23 -12.24
C LEU A 12 -1.73 5.00 -13.27
N ASN A 13 -1.36 6.27 -13.49
CA ASN A 13 -2.07 7.14 -14.41
C ASN A 13 -2.07 6.61 -15.85
N SER A 14 -1.15 5.72 -16.17
CA SER A 14 -1.05 5.12 -17.50
C SER A 14 -1.89 3.85 -17.63
N ASN A 15 -2.82 3.60 -16.69
CA ASN A 15 -3.62 2.38 -16.64
C ASN A 15 -2.76 1.12 -16.44
N ARG A 16 -1.60 1.28 -15.83
CA ARG A 16 -0.70 0.16 -15.57
C ARG A 16 -0.81 -0.26 -14.11
N LEU A 17 -1.00 -1.55 -13.88
CA LEU A 17 -0.94 -2.10 -12.52
C LEU A 17 0.51 -2.38 -12.17
N THR A 18 0.91 -1.93 -11.00
CA THR A 18 2.27 -2.09 -10.52
C THR A 18 2.23 -2.60 -9.09
N ARG A 19 3.04 -3.60 -8.79
CA ARG A 19 3.17 -4.10 -7.42
C ARG A 19 4.20 -3.27 -6.68
N VAL A 20 3.84 -2.85 -5.49
CA VAL A 20 4.73 -2.05 -4.65
C VAL A 20 4.77 -2.65 -3.25
N GLU A 21 5.86 -2.38 -2.53
CA GLU A 21 6.01 -2.70 -1.12
C GLU A 21 6.26 -1.42 -0.36
N PHE A 22 5.67 -1.33 0.82
CA PHE A 22 5.77 -0.11 1.62
C PHE A 22 5.65 -0.44 3.09
N LEU A 23 6.10 0.49 3.92
CA LEU A 23 5.98 0.36 5.37
C LEU A 23 4.83 1.25 5.84
N SER A 24 4.00 0.70 6.73
CA SER A 24 2.93 1.44 7.36
C SER A 24 3.21 1.54 8.85
N PRO A 25 2.89 2.67 9.48
CA PRO A 25 3.11 2.82 10.92
C PRO A 25 2.12 2.02 11.76
N SER A 26 1.14 1.39 11.14
CA SER A 26 0.09 0.65 11.82
C SER A 26 -0.11 -0.68 11.11
N ASN A 27 -0.64 -1.67 11.85
CA ASN A 27 -1.00 -2.95 11.27
C ASN A 27 -2.44 -3.00 10.79
N LEU A 28 -3.14 -1.87 10.83
CA LEU A 28 -4.52 -1.80 10.37
C LEU A 28 -4.55 -1.65 8.86
N ARG A 29 -5.44 -2.42 8.22
CA ARG A 29 -5.55 -2.42 6.77
C ARG A 29 -5.91 -1.04 6.22
N GLU A 30 -6.83 -0.36 6.87
CA GLU A 30 -7.26 0.97 6.40
C GLU A 30 -6.13 1.99 6.48
N ASP A 31 -5.26 1.87 7.49
CA ASP A 31 -4.11 2.75 7.61
C ASP A 31 -3.09 2.45 6.52
N ALA A 32 -2.89 1.17 6.22
CA ALA A 32 -1.97 0.79 5.15
C ALA A 32 -2.48 1.28 3.80
N GLU A 33 -3.77 1.19 3.56
CA GLU A 33 -4.35 1.67 2.32
C GLU A 33 -4.15 3.18 2.18
N ALA A 34 -4.40 3.93 3.24
CA ALA A 34 -4.19 5.37 3.22
C ALA A 34 -2.72 5.71 2.98
N THR A 35 -1.82 4.95 3.58
CA THR A 35 -0.39 5.17 3.44
C THR A 35 0.06 4.99 2.00
N VAL A 36 -0.33 3.89 1.36
CA VAL A 36 0.11 3.63 -0.01
C VAL A 36 -0.50 4.63 -0.98
N LYS A 37 -1.73 5.05 -0.76
CA LYS A 37 -2.36 6.06 -1.60
C LYS A 37 -1.61 7.39 -1.54
N ALA A 38 -1.17 7.76 -0.34
CA ALA A 38 -0.40 9.00 -0.16
C ALA A 38 1.00 8.89 -0.75
N LEU A 39 1.66 7.74 -0.55
CA LEU A 39 3.03 7.56 -1.02
C LEU A 39 3.14 7.62 -2.54
N TYR A 40 2.17 7.04 -3.23
CA TYR A 40 2.23 6.92 -4.69
C TYR A 40 1.23 7.83 -5.40
N ASN A 41 0.46 8.58 -4.63
CA ASN A 41 -0.51 9.53 -5.18
C ASN A 41 -1.50 8.83 -6.11
N VAL A 42 -2.05 7.70 -5.65
CA VAL A 42 -3.00 6.91 -6.41
C VAL A 42 -4.30 6.79 -5.63
N THR A 43 -5.38 6.48 -6.33
CA THR A 43 -6.69 6.28 -5.71
C THR A 43 -7.15 4.84 -5.78
N ASP A 44 -6.54 4.01 -6.62
CA ASP A 44 -6.96 2.63 -6.82
C ASP A 44 -5.87 1.70 -6.30
N VAL A 45 -6.17 0.98 -5.21
CA VAL A 45 -5.25 0.05 -4.57
C VAL A 45 -5.93 -1.31 -4.52
N ARG A 46 -5.25 -2.33 -5.02
CA ARG A 46 -5.79 -3.69 -5.09
C ARG A 46 -4.83 -4.67 -4.43
N GLN A 47 -5.38 -5.80 -3.98
CA GLN A 47 -4.60 -6.90 -3.41
C GLN A 47 -3.66 -6.44 -2.30
N LEU A 48 -4.19 -5.61 -1.42
CA LEU A 48 -3.42 -5.13 -0.28
C LEU A 48 -3.21 -6.27 0.70
N ARG A 49 -1.97 -6.62 0.97
CA ARG A 49 -1.61 -7.73 1.84
C ARG A 49 -0.48 -7.35 2.77
N ARG A 50 -0.59 -7.84 4.00
CA ARG A 50 0.49 -7.66 4.97
C ARG A 50 1.54 -8.74 4.74
N LEU A 51 2.80 -8.32 4.65
CA LEU A 51 3.92 -9.23 4.48
C LEU A 51 4.49 -9.63 5.83
N TRP A 52 4.77 -8.64 6.68
CA TRP A 52 5.25 -8.91 8.05
C TRP A 52 5.11 -7.65 8.87
N ASN A 53 5.27 -7.81 10.17
CA ASN A 53 5.25 -6.67 11.09
C ASN A 53 6.39 -6.71 12.10
#